data_062d4e07cd4aaa939999da6b21a13986
#
_entry.id   062d4e07cd4aaa939999da6b21a13986
#
_cell.length_a   1.000
_cell.length_b   1.000
_cell.length_c   1.000
_cell.angle_alpha   90.00
_cell.angle_beta   90.00
_cell.angle_gamma   90.00
#
_symmetry.space_group_name_H-M   'P 1'
#
loop_
_entity.id
_entity.type
_entity.pdbx_description
1 polymer ?
#
loop_
_entity_poly.entity_id
_entity_poly.type
_entity_poly.pdbx_seq_one_letter_code
_entity_poly.pdbx_strand_id
1 'polypeptide(L)'
;MKNKKSVDIKKIIIIFIILGIIIAGGIISLNIKNKNDANGVFSVLEKRWIEKNKSTVVDVSILNDIPIFGYEGEGVFFDFLDDFSKDTGIEFNKIPYVSSKQSKDSGYTFEINNKAKLDDNELLMYTDNYVMISKESEKIKDFNKLDNVIIGVTESDLTLVKEYFGNNDTVIYNTYNNVDSIVNALKNNDIKYAIIPNDINLDKIFSNNFYVVYNITDIYNNYVLKINGEENLLNSIFKKYYIRWMKHSTSMFIVST
;
A
#
# COMPACT_ATOMS: atom_id res chain seq x y z
N MET A 1 -20.84 66.43 -25.43
CA MET A 1 -21.76 65.58 -24.67
C MET A 1 -21.47 64.10 -25.00
N LYS A 2 -20.92 63.31 -24.07
CA LYS A 2 -20.68 61.86 -24.25
C LYS A 2 -21.93 61.13 -23.88
N ASN A 3 -22.57 60.45 -24.83
CA ASN A 3 -23.70 59.55 -24.60
C ASN A 3 -23.27 58.37 -23.70
N LYS A 4 -23.68 58.35 -22.43
CA LYS A 4 -23.57 57.22 -21.55
C LYS A 4 -24.59 56.15 -22.05
N LYS A 5 -24.12 55.08 -22.73
CA LYS A 5 -24.93 53.92 -23.03
C LYS A 5 -25.39 53.29 -21.68
N SER A 6 -26.67 53.37 -21.39
CA SER A 6 -27.23 52.64 -20.24
C SER A 6 -27.05 51.13 -20.46
N VAL A 7 -26.32 50.51 -19.60
CA VAL A 7 -26.14 49.04 -19.63
C VAL A 7 -27.46 48.40 -19.26
N ASP A 8 -28.01 47.57 -20.15
CA ASP A 8 -29.29 46.90 -19.93
C ASP A 8 -29.11 45.80 -18.90
N ILE A 9 -29.48 46.11 -17.63
CA ILE A 9 -29.36 45.25 -16.47
C ILE A 9 -30.03 43.89 -16.70
N LYS A 10 -31.14 43.85 -17.45
CA LYS A 10 -31.82 42.60 -17.79
C LYS A 10 -30.97 41.65 -18.60
N LYS A 11 -30.17 42.21 -19.57
CA LYS A 11 -29.23 41.39 -20.37
C LYS A 11 -28.09 40.84 -19.52
N ILE A 12 -27.58 41.60 -18.54
CA ILE A 12 -26.57 41.15 -17.62
C ILE A 12 -27.08 39.98 -16.75
N ILE A 13 -28.29 40.11 -16.21
CA ILE A 13 -28.90 39.03 -15.39
C ILE A 13 -29.08 37.76 -16.23
N ILE A 14 -29.53 37.86 -17.47
CA ILE A 14 -29.68 36.70 -18.35
C ILE A 14 -28.34 36.02 -18.63
N ILE A 15 -27.28 36.77 -18.83
CA ILE A 15 -25.93 36.23 -19.06
C ILE A 15 -25.46 35.46 -17.79
N PHE A 16 -25.68 36.00 -16.59
CA PHE A 16 -25.30 35.30 -15.34
C PHE A 16 -26.10 34.03 -15.12
N ILE A 17 -27.40 34.00 -15.47
CA ILE A 17 -28.22 32.78 -15.39
C ILE A 17 -27.72 31.73 -16.37
N ILE A 18 -27.39 32.08 -17.61
CA ILE A 18 -26.86 31.15 -18.62
C ILE A 18 -25.50 30.61 -18.17
N LEU A 19 -24.62 31.47 -17.63
CA LEU A 19 -23.31 31.07 -17.12
C LEU A 19 -23.45 30.08 -15.91
N GLY A 20 -24.40 30.36 -15.01
CA GLY A 20 -24.71 29.47 -13.90
C GLY A 20 -25.20 28.09 -14.35
N ILE A 21 -26.04 28.02 -15.37
CA ILE A 21 -26.53 26.73 -15.93
C ILE A 21 -25.39 25.97 -16.60
N ILE A 22 -24.47 26.65 -17.33
CA ILE A 22 -23.31 26.02 -17.97
C ILE A 22 -22.35 25.43 -16.91
N ILE A 23 -22.09 26.20 -15.84
CA ILE A 23 -21.22 25.73 -14.73
C ILE A 23 -21.87 24.53 -14.01
N ALA A 24 -23.17 24.62 -13.68
CA ALA A 24 -23.88 23.52 -13.04
C ALA A 24 -23.93 22.27 -13.95
N GLY A 25 -24.18 22.44 -15.25
CA GLY A 25 -24.14 21.35 -16.23
C GLY A 25 -22.76 20.74 -16.39
N GLY A 26 -21.72 21.55 -16.34
CA GLY A 26 -20.31 21.09 -16.36
C GLY A 26 -19.95 20.26 -15.14
N ILE A 27 -20.34 20.69 -13.93
CA ILE A 27 -20.11 19.95 -12.68
C ILE A 27 -20.89 18.62 -12.68
N ILE A 28 -22.15 18.63 -13.14
CA ILE A 28 -22.96 17.41 -13.27
C ILE A 28 -22.33 16.45 -14.29
N SER A 29 -21.86 16.96 -15.43
CA SER A 29 -21.20 16.16 -16.47
C SER A 29 -19.89 15.54 -15.99
N LEU A 30 -19.09 16.26 -15.22
CA LEU A 30 -17.85 15.74 -14.62
C LEU A 30 -18.15 14.67 -13.59
N ASN A 31 -19.15 14.86 -12.74
CA ASN A 31 -19.59 13.85 -11.77
C ASN A 31 -20.20 12.60 -12.42
N ILE A 32 -20.91 12.75 -13.54
CA ILE A 32 -21.44 11.62 -14.32
C ILE A 32 -20.29 10.89 -15.03
N LYS A 33 -19.29 11.60 -15.56
CA LYS A 33 -18.13 11.00 -16.23
C LYS A 33 -17.28 10.20 -15.25
N ASN A 34 -17.05 10.73 -14.05
CA ASN A 34 -16.35 10.00 -12.99
C ASN A 34 -17.13 8.76 -12.48
N LYS A 35 -18.46 8.84 -12.40
CA LYS A 35 -19.30 7.65 -12.10
C LYS A 35 -19.31 6.63 -13.23
N ASN A 36 -19.21 7.06 -14.51
CA ASN A 36 -19.19 6.14 -15.63
C ASN A 36 -17.88 5.36 -15.76
N ASP A 37 -16.75 5.89 -15.29
CA ASP A 37 -15.45 5.18 -15.32
C ASP A 37 -15.42 4.00 -14.34
N ALA A 38 -16.05 4.11 -13.15
CA ALA A 38 -16.25 2.98 -12.26
C ALA A 38 -17.11 1.87 -12.90
N ASN A 39 -18.10 2.25 -13.67
CA ASN A 39 -19.05 1.35 -14.31
C ASN A 39 -18.50 0.58 -15.54
N GLY A 40 -17.37 0.99 -16.14
CA GLY A 40 -16.78 0.30 -17.31
C GLY A 40 -16.08 -1.03 -16.99
N VAL A 41 -15.65 -1.23 -15.75
CA VAL A 41 -14.86 -2.39 -15.32
C VAL A 41 -15.73 -3.61 -15.01
N PHE A 42 -16.96 -3.39 -14.53
CA PHE A 42 -17.84 -4.46 -14.08
C PHE A 42 -18.79 -4.91 -15.18
N SER A 43 -19.00 -6.23 -15.28
CA SER A 43 -20.02 -6.83 -16.13
C SER A 43 -21.45 -6.45 -15.67
N VAL A 44 -22.43 -6.67 -16.52
CA VAL A 44 -23.86 -6.42 -16.19
C VAL A 44 -24.31 -7.21 -14.96
N LEU A 45 -23.83 -8.45 -14.80
CA LEU A 45 -24.14 -9.28 -13.63
C LEU A 45 -23.52 -8.71 -12.35
N GLU A 46 -22.26 -8.29 -12.39
CA GLU A 46 -21.55 -7.69 -11.25
C GLU A 46 -22.20 -6.35 -10.85
N LYS A 47 -22.59 -5.53 -11.80
CA LYS A 47 -23.30 -4.27 -11.51
C LYS A 47 -24.64 -4.53 -10.80
N ARG A 48 -25.41 -5.50 -11.27
CA ARG A 48 -26.69 -5.88 -10.63
C ARG A 48 -26.44 -6.45 -9.23
N TRP A 49 -25.37 -7.20 -9.06
CA TRP A 49 -25.00 -7.74 -7.76
C TRP A 49 -24.61 -6.61 -6.80
N ILE A 50 -23.78 -5.66 -7.22
CA ILE A 50 -23.38 -4.47 -6.44
C ILE A 50 -24.64 -3.70 -6.02
N GLU A 51 -25.55 -3.37 -6.97
CA GLU A 51 -26.78 -2.65 -6.66
C GLU A 51 -27.65 -3.36 -5.63
N LYS A 52 -27.75 -4.69 -5.72
CA LYS A 52 -28.54 -5.50 -4.77
C LYS A 52 -27.89 -5.61 -3.40
N ASN A 53 -26.55 -5.52 -3.31
CA ASN A 53 -25.78 -5.72 -2.10
C ASN A 53 -25.16 -4.41 -1.56
N LYS A 54 -25.63 -3.26 -2.01
CA LYS A 54 -25.31 -1.96 -1.38
C LYS A 54 -25.66 -2.04 0.10
N SER A 55 -24.78 -1.53 0.95
CA SER A 55 -24.89 -1.60 2.42
C SER A 55 -24.70 -3.02 3.00
N THR A 56 -24.25 -3.99 2.22
CA THR A 56 -23.73 -5.23 2.80
C THR A 56 -22.40 -4.93 3.48
N VAL A 57 -22.22 -5.41 4.71
CA VAL A 57 -20.98 -5.26 5.46
C VAL A 57 -20.14 -6.53 5.26
N VAL A 58 -18.89 -6.36 4.83
CA VAL A 58 -17.93 -7.44 4.57
C VAL A 58 -16.79 -7.35 5.57
N ASP A 59 -16.50 -8.46 6.27
CA ASP A 59 -15.37 -8.52 7.20
C ASP A 59 -14.04 -8.63 6.45
N VAL A 60 -13.09 -7.75 6.79
CA VAL A 60 -11.74 -7.73 6.24
C VAL A 60 -10.73 -7.62 7.37
N SER A 61 -9.84 -8.60 7.50
CA SER A 61 -8.71 -8.55 8.42
C SER A 61 -7.58 -7.71 7.80
N ILE A 62 -7.05 -6.74 8.55
CA ILE A 62 -6.07 -5.78 8.04
C ILE A 62 -4.85 -5.79 8.95
N LEU A 63 -3.69 -6.11 8.39
CA LEU A 63 -2.40 -5.95 9.06
C LEU A 63 -2.18 -4.45 9.34
N ASN A 64 -2.00 -4.10 10.63
CA ASN A 64 -2.08 -2.71 11.11
C ASN A 64 -0.86 -2.27 11.94
N ASP A 65 0.30 -2.87 11.71
CA ASP A 65 1.57 -2.52 12.32
C ASP A 65 2.71 -2.31 11.30
N ILE A 66 2.34 -2.10 10.03
CA ILE A 66 3.27 -1.89 8.93
C ILE A 66 3.13 -0.46 8.39
N PRO A 67 4.14 0.41 8.54
CA PRO A 67 4.14 1.76 8.00
C PRO A 67 3.75 1.79 6.52
N ILE A 68 3.08 2.85 6.08
CA ILE A 68 2.59 3.07 4.71
C ILE A 68 1.40 2.18 4.34
N PHE A 69 1.45 0.86 4.60
CA PHE A 69 0.43 -0.09 4.16
C PHE A 69 -0.74 -0.23 5.13
N GLY A 70 -0.47 -0.37 6.43
CA GLY A 70 -1.49 -0.43 7.47
C GLY A 70 -0.87 -0.08 8.82
N TYR A 71 -1.11 1.13 9.30
CA TYR A 71 -0.59 1.60 10.57
C TYR A 71 -1.61 2.51 11.25
N GLU A 72 -1.95 2.19 12.51
CA GLU A 72 -2.90 2.99 13.33
C GLU A 72 -4.26 3.27 12.64
N GLY A 73 -4.71 2.36 11.78
CA GLY A 73 -5.99 2.49 11.08
C GLY A 73 -5.94 3.27 9.76
N GLU A 74 -4.74 3.59 9.29
CA GLU A 74 -4.49 4.34 8.05
C GLU A 74 -3.55 3.57 7.11
N GLY A 75 -3.42 4.05 5.87
CA GLY A 75 -2.50 3.53 4.86
C GLY A 75 -3.17 2.82 3.68
N VAL A 76 -2.34 2.32 2.77
CA VAL A 76 -2.76 1.81 1.45
C VAL A 76 -3.87 0.76 1.52
N PHE A 77 -3.85 -0.11 2.52
CA PHE A 77 -4.88 -1.14 2.70
C PHE A 77 -6.23 -0.54 3.07
N PHE A 78 -6.23 0.48 3.92
CA PHE A 78 -7.43 1.20 4.33
C PHE A 78 -7.98 2.05 3.19
N ASP A 79 -7.11 2.78 2.50
CA ASP A 79 -7.47 3.64 1.35
C ASP A 79 -8.12 2.84 0.22
N PHE A 80 -7.58 1.66 -0.09
CA PHE A 80 -8.16 0.75 -1.09
C PHE A 80 -9.61 0.39 -0.74
N LEU A 81 -9.88 0.03 0.52
CA LEU A 81 -11.23 -0.34 0.96
C LEU A 81 -12.18 0.87 0.98
N ASP A 82 -11.68 2.04 1.37
CA ASP A 82 -12.48 3.26 1.40
C ASP A 82 -12.87 3.72 0.00
N ASP A 83 -11.94 3.68 -0.95
CA ASP A 83 -12.22 3.95 -2.36
C ASP A 83 -13.19 2.92 -2.95
N PHE A 84 -13.01 1.64 -2.62
CA PHE A 84 -13.92 0.59 -3.05
C PHE A 84 -15.34 0.81 -2.51
N SER A 85 -15.48 1.13 -1.22
CA SER A 85 -16.77 1.43 -0.58
C SER A 85 -17.43 2.64 -1.23
N LYS A 86 -16.68 3.70 -1.47
CA LYS A 86 -17.15 4.92 -2.12
C LYS A 86 -17.68 4.66 -3.53
N ASP A 87 -17.00 3.82 -4.30
CA ASP A 87 -17.35 3.54 -5.69
C ASP A 87 -18.48 2.52 -5.84
N THR A 88 -18.62 1.59 -4.89
CA THR A 88 -19.58 0.47 -4.99
C THR A 88 -20.73 0.55 -4.01
N GLY A 89 -20.58 1.25 -2.89
CA GLY A 89 -21.54 1.28 -1.78
C GLY A 89 -21.49 0.03 -0.89
N ILE A 90 -20.53 -0.88 -1.10
CA ILE A 90 -20.29 -2.02 -0.21
C ILE A 90 -19.47 -1.53 0.97
N GLU A 91 -19.89 -1.84 2.18
CA GLU A 91 -19.22 -1.42 3.41
C GLU A 91 -18.29 -2.50 3.94
N PHE A 92 -17.21 -2.10 4.62
CA PHE A 92 -16.24 -3.02 5.22
C PHE A 92 -16.18 -2.85 6.73
N ASN A 93 -16.30 -3.99 7.44
CA ASN A 93 -15.91 -4.07 8.83
C ASN A 93 -14.40 -4.37 8.87
N LYS A 94 -13.61 -3.32 9.07
CA LYS A 94 -12.14 -3.37 9.10
C LYS A 94 -11.69 -3.93 10.44
N ILE A 95 -11.09 -5.12 10.46
CA ILE A 95 -10.63 -5.83 11.66
C ILE A 95 -9.10 -5.76 11.71
N PRO A 96 -8.52 -4.80 12.46
CA PRO A 96 -7.08 -4.65 12.53
C PRO A 96 -6.44 -5.79 13.35
N TYR A 97 -5.28 -6.26 12.92
CA TYR A 97 -4.43 -7.18 13.67
C TYR A 97 -2.95 -6.78 13.50
N VAL A 98 -2.08 -7.34 14.34
CA VAL A 98 -0.63 -7.08 14.30
C VAL A 98 0.12 -8.33 13.83
N SER A 99 1.28 -8.15 13.22
CA SER A 99 2.11 -9.22 12.63
C SER A 99 2.49 -10.34 13.61
N SER A 100 2.59 -10.02 14.91
CA SER A 100 2.84 -11.02 15.98
C SER A 100 1.64 -11.89 16.33
N LYS A 101 0.46 -11.65 15.74
CA LYS A 101 -0.78 -12.39 15.99
C LYS A 101 -1.37 -12.88 14.68
N GLN A 102 -2.04 -14.03 14.71
CA GLN A 102 -2.80 -14.48 13.55
C GLN A 102 -3.96 -13.53 13.26
N SER A 103 -4.24 -13.31 11.97
CA SER A 103 -5.47 -12.65 11.52
C SER A 103 -6.69 -13.41 12.01
N LYS A 104 -7.80 -12.69 12.22
CA LYS A 104 -9.10 -13.36 12.40
C LYS A 104 -9.50 -14.04 11.10
N ASP A 105 -10.21 -15.15 11.23
CA ASP A 105 -10.80 -15.83 10.10
C ASP A 105 -11.84 -14.90 9.44
N SER A 106 -11.49 -14.36 8.27
CA SER A 106 -12.31 -13.46 7.49
C SER A 106 -12.22 -13.83 6.01
N GLY A 107 -13.22 -13.44 5.22
CA GLY A 107 -13.24 -13.71 3.79
C GLY A 107 -12.10 -13.02 3.02
N TYR A 108 -11.49 -11.98 3.61
CA TYR A 108 -10.46 -11.16 3.00
C TYR A 108 -9.43 -10.75 4.03
N THR A 109 -8.14 -10.82 3.66
CA THR A 109 -7.05 -10.49 4.59
C THR A 109 -5.96 -9.69 3.87
N PHE A 110 -5.59 -8.53 4.40
CA PHE A 110 -4.36 -7.85 4.02
C PHE A 110 -3.23 -8.33 4.89
N GLU A 111 -2.21 -8.90 4.27
CA GLU A 111 -1.08 -9.54 4.96
C GLU A 111 0.24 -9.37 4.19
N ILE A 112 1.34 -9.78 4.82
CA ILE A 112 2.65 -9.93 4.17
C ILE A 112 2.85 -11.40 3.82
N ASN A 113 3.40 -11.63 2.62
CA ASN A 113 3.74 -12.94 2.12
C ASN A 113 5.16 -12.91 1.51
N ASN A 114 6.01 -13.83 1.93
CA ASN A 114 7.40 -13.91 1.48
C ASN A 114 7.62 -15.01 0.41
N LYS A 115 6.56 -15.57 -0.15
CA LYS A 115 6.66 -16.61 -1.18
C LYS A 115 7.15 -16.02 -2.49
N ALA A 116 8.04 -16.73 -3.20
CA ALA A 116 8.51 -16.35 -4.53
C ALA A 116 7.38 -16.34 -5.58
N LYS A 117 6.34 -17.15 -5.37
CA LYS A 117 5.16 -17.20 -6.23
C LYS A 117 3.92 -17.06 -5.36
N LEU A 118 3.10 -16.08 -5.70
CA LEU A 118 1.81 -15.87 -5.06
C LEU A 118 0.81 -16.94 -5.49
N ASP A 119 -0.12 -17.23 -4.60
CA ASP A 119 -1.25 -18.11 -4.90
C ASP A 119 -2.30 -17.35 -5.75
N ASP A 120 -3.15 -18.07 -6.48
CA ASP A 120 -4.13 -17.47 -7.40
C ASP A 120 -5.19 -16.60 -6.70
N ASN A 121 -5.32 -16.77 -5.39
CA ASN A 121 -6.20 -15.99 -4.52
C ASN A 121 -5.51 -14.82 -3.81
N GLU A 122 -4.25 -14.54 -4.11
CA GLU A 122 -3.48 -13.43 -3.57
C GLU A 122 -3.31 -12.33 -4.62
N LEU A 123 -3.70 -11.11 -4.29
CA LEU A 123 -3.55 -9.93 -5.14
C LEU A 123 -2.38 -9.09 -4.63
N LEU A 124 -1.32 -9.01 -5.42
CA LEU A 124 -0.10 -8.28 -5.06
C LEU A 124 -0.33 -6.77 -5.10
N MET A 125 -0.20 -6.10 -3.99
CA MET A 125 -0.27 -4.63 -3.93
C MET A 125 1.12 -3.99 -4.06
N TYR A 126 2.14 -4.57 -3.45
CA TYR A 126 3.50 -4.06 -3.51
C TYR A 126 4.51 -5.16 -3.17
N THR A 127 5.75 -5.01 -3.67
CA THR A 127 6.90 -5.84 -3.29
C THR A 127 8.00 -4.94 -2.76
N ASP A 128 8.47 -5.17 -1.53
CA ASP A 128 9.59 -4.48 -0.92
C ASP A 128 10.78 -5.45 -0.75
N ASN A 129 11.91 -5.08 -1.29
CA ASN A 129 13.14 -5.86 -1.18
C ASN A 129 13.86 -5.55 0.14
N TYR A 130 14.77 -6.43 0.53
CA TYR A 130 15.60 -6.19 1.70
C TYR A 130 16.90 -5.50 1.35
N VAL A 131 17.41 -4.74 2.31
CA VAL A 131 18.75 -4.13 2.24
C VAL A 131 19.52 -4.40 3.51
N MET A 132 20.86 -4.46 3.37
CA MET A 132 21.74 -4.37 4.52
C MET A 132 22.22 -2.93 4.66
N ILE A 133 22.03 -2.38 5.84
CA ILE A 133 22.42 -1.01 6.18
C ILE A 133 23.54 -0.99 7.23
N SER A 134 24.30 0.10 7.24
CA SER A 134 25.38 0.36 8.20
C SER A 134 25.56 1.86 8.43
N LYS A 135 26.30 2.23 9.48
CA LYS A 135 26.81 3.61 9.69
C LYS A 135 28.01 3.89 8.78
N GLU A 136 28.69 2.87 8.31
CA GLU A 136 29.84 2.97 7.40
C GLU A 136 29.36 2.87 5.94
N SER A 137 29.96 3.64 5.04
CA SER A 137 29.56 3.70 3.63
C SER A 137 30.19 2.61 2.75
N GLU A 138 31.07 1.78 3.32
CA GLU A 138 31.77 0.74 2.57
C GLU A 138 30.82 -0.34 2.07
N LYS A 139 30.77 -0.52 0.76
CA LYS A 139 29.91 -1.53 0.12
C LYS A 139 30.44 -2.94 0.33
N ILE A 140 29.55 -3.84 0.73
CA ILE A 140 29.84 -5.27 0.82
C ILE A 140 29.72 -5.87 -0.58
N LYS A 141 30.85 -6.43 -1.08
CA LYS A 141 30.87 -7.06 -2.42
C LYS A 141 30.48 -8.54 -2.38
N ASP A 142 30.73 -9.18 -1.25
CA ASP A 142 30.50 -10.61 -1.07
C ASP A 142 30.16 -10.86 0.40
N PHE A 143 28.91 -11.27 0.66
CA PHE A 143 28.43 -11.55 1.99
C PHE A 143 29.21 -12.67 2.69
N ASN A 144 29.65 -13.67 1.92
CA ASN A 144 30.39 -14.82 2.47
C ASN A 144 31.76 -14.46 3.02
N LYS A 145 32.26 -13.25 2.72
CA LYS A 145 33.53 -12.73 3.27
C LYS A 145 33.36 -11.93 4.54
N LEU A 146 32.11 -11.79 5.02
CA LEU A 146 31.88 -11.20 6.35
C LEU A 146 32.37 -12.18 7.42
N ASP A 147 33.21 -11.67 8.31
CA ASP A 147 33.82 -12.45 9.38
C ASP A 147 33.64 -11.73 10.72
N ASN A 148 33.24 -12.48 11.74
CA ASN A 148 33.09 -12.00 13.11
C ASN A 148 32.25 -10.73 13.22
N VAL A 149 31.10 -10.67 12.51
CA VAL A 149 30.19 -9.51 12.50
C VAL A 149 28.86 -9.84 13.14
N ILE A 150 28.28 -8.84 13.78
CA ILE A 150 26.93 -8.91 14.35
C ILE A 150 25.98 -8.17 13.42
N ILE A 151 24.94 -8.87 12.98
CA ILE A 151 23.88 -8.36 12.09
C ILE A 151 22.56 -8.33 12.85
N GLY A 152 21.91 -7.17 12.90
CA GLY A 152 20.57 -7.02 13.47
C GLY A 152 19.51 -7.40 12.44
N VAL A 153 18.53 -8.18 12.88
CA VAL A 153 17.34 -8.56 12.10
C VAL A 153 16.10 -8.53 13.00
N THR A 154 14.90 -8.43 12.44
CA THR A 154 13.70 -8.63 13.26
C THR A 154 13.51 -10.13 13.55
N GLU A 155 12.80 -10.45 14.64
CA GLU A 155 12.48 -11.84 14.97
C GLU A 155 11.70 -12.52 13.85
N SER A 156 10.80 -11.80 13.19
CA SER A 156 9.98 -12.30 12.08
C SER A 156 10.81 -12.61 10.83
N ASP A 157 11.89 -11.85 10.58
CA ASP A 157 12.68 -11.96 9.36
C ASP A 157 13.88 -12.91 9.49
N LEU A 158 14.22 -13.34 10.72
CA LEU A 158 15.40 -14.14 10.99
C LEU A 158 15.46 -15.41 10.14
N THR A 159 14.36 -16.15 10.04
CA THR A 159 14.32 -17.41 9.28
C THR A 159 14.57 -17.15 7.81
N LEU A 160 13.89 -16.17 7.22
CA LEU A 160 14.01 -15.77 5.83
C LEU A 160 15.46 -15.35 5.48
N VAL A 161 16.06 -14.53 6.35
CA VAL A 161 17.42 -14.04 6.18
C VAL A 161 18.44 -15.20 6.28
N LYS A 162 18.28 -16.10 7.24
CA LYS A 162 19.17 -17.26 7.39
C LYS A 162 19.06 -18.25 6.21
N GLU A 163 17.86 -18.47 5.70
CA GLU A 163 17.66 -19.32 4.51
C GLU A 163 18.35 -18.75 3.28
N TYR A 164 18.29 -17.43 3.12
CA TYR A 164 18.93 -16.75 1.99
C TYR A 164 20.46 -16.79 2.05
N PHE A 165 21.05 -16.41 3.18
CA PHE A 165 22.50 -16.31 3.32
C PHE A 165 23.19 -17.65 3.64
N GLY A 166 22.41 -18.67 3.96
CA GLY A 166 22.96 -19.96 4.37
C GLY A 166 23.65 -19.91 5.73
N ASN A 167 24.39 -20.98 6.05
CA ASN A 167 25.14 -21.07 7.30
C ASN A 167 26.52 -20.42 7.12
N ASN A 168 26.69 -19.23 7.66
CA ASN A 168 27.99 -18.62 7.87
C ASN A 168 28.24 -18.55 9.38
N ASP A 169 29.03 -19.48 9.91
CA ASP A 169 29.28 -19.65 11.35
C ASP A 169 29.99 -18.44 12.00
N THR A 170 30.54 -17.53 11.18
CA THR A 170 31.23 -16.32 11.65
C THR A 170 30.28 -15.10 11.74
N VAL A 171 29.06 -15.23 11.26
CA VAL A 171 28.03 -14.17 11.34
C VAL A 171 27.10 -14.46 12.50
N ILE A 172 26.97 -13.51 13.40
CA ILE A 172 26.06 -13.57 14.54
C ILE A 172 24.81 -12.72 14.23
N TYR A 173 23.64 -13.32 14.28
CA TYR A 173 22.36 -12.60 14.13
C TYR A 173 21.80 -12.25 15.51
N ASN A 174 21.69 -10.95 15.79
CA ASN A 174 20.95 -10.45 16.93
C ASN A 174 19.52 -10.11 16.50
N THR A 175 18.54 -10.64 17.21
CA THR A 175 17.11 -10.44 16.93
C THR A 175 16.53 -9.30 17.74
N TYR A 176 15.61 -8.57 17.12
CA TYR A 176 14.90 -7.42 17.69
C TYR A 176 13.41 -7.51 17.37
N ASN A 177 12.58 -6.96 18.26
CA ASN A 177 11.12 -7.00 18.08
C ASN A 177 10.62 -6.13 16.92
N ASN A 178 11.38 -5.08 16.54
CA ASN A 178 11.02 -4.14 15.47
C ASN A 178 12.25 -3.41 14.93
N VAL A 179 12.06 -2.71 13.80
CA VAL A 179 13.12 -1.96 13.12
C VAL A 179 13.63 -0.79 13.95
N ASP A 180 12.81 -0.15 14.80
CA ASP A 180 13.26 0.96 15.64
C ASP A 180 14.30 0.51 16.67
N SER A 181 14.13 -0.68 17.21
CA SER A 181 15.11 -1.30 18.12
C SER A 181 16.42 -1.60 17.39
N ILE A 182 16.35 -2.05 16.13
CA ILE A 182 17.53 -2.27 15.25
C ILE A 182 18.25 -0.93 14.98
N VAL A 183 17.50 0.12 14.63
CA VAL A 183 18.04 1.48 14.41
C VAL A 183 18.79 1.97 15.64
N ASN A 184 18.24 1.77 16.82
CA ASN A 184 18.89 2.17 18.07
C ASN A 184 20.18 1.36 18.32
N ALA A 185 20.17 0.06 18.06
CA ALA A 185 21.35 -0.79 18.20
C ALA A 185 22.48 -0.39 17.21
N LEU A 186 22.13 -0.02 15.97
CA LEU A 186 23.10 0.55 15.01
C LEU A 186 23.68 1.88 15.50
N LYS A 187 22.86 2.79 16.02
CA LYS A 187 23.29 4.07 16.57
C LYS A 187 24.28 3.91 17.71
N ASN A 188 24.00 2.95 18.59
CA ASN A 188 24.82 2.66 19.76
C ASN A 188 26.10 1.86 19.44
N ASN A 189 26.27 1.36 18.22
CA ASN A 189 27.30 0.42 17.78
C ASN A 189 27.23 -0.96 18.47
N ASP A 190 26.03 -1.36 18.91
CA ASP A 190 25.80 -2.71 19.46
C ASP A 190 25.82 -3.77 18.33
N ILE A 191 25.52 -3.34 17.10
CA ILE A 191 25.60 -4.10 15.87
C ILE A 191 26.32 -3.29 14.78
N LYS A 192 26.99 -3.97 13.86
CA LYS A 192 27.66 -3.31 12.73
C LYS A 192 26.77 -3.14 11.53
N TYR A 193 25.92 -4.12 11.26
CA TYR A 193 25.02 -4.17 10.13
C TYR A 193 23.58 -4.48 10.59
N ALA A 194 22.61 -4.09 9.79
CA ALA A 194 21.23 -4.52 9.94
C ALA A 194 20.62 -4.91 8.60
N ILE A 195 19.77 -5.93 8.58
CA ILE A 195 19.00 -6.32 7.41
C ILE A 195 17.53 -5.97 7.69
N ILE A 196 16.96 -5.12 6.83
CA ILE A 196 15.59 -4.61 6.97
C ILE A 196 14.92 -4.49 5.58
N PRO A 197 13.59 -4.51 5.49
CA PRO A 197 12.87 -4.10 4.29
C PRO A 197 13.25 -2.65 3.92
N ASN A 198 13.45 -2.39 2.63
CA ASN A 198 14.02 -1.13 2.16
C ASN A 198 13.02 0.02 2.16
N ASP A 199 11.95 -0.12 1.36
CA ASP A 199 11.13 1.03 0.97
C ASP A 199 10.28 1.56 2.12
N ILE A 200 9.74 0.69 2.96
CA ILE A 200 8.97 1.10 4.15
C ILE A 200 9.83 1.71 5.26
N ASN A 201 11.16 1.62 5.16
CA ASN A 201 12.11 2.15 6.14
C ASN A 201 13.05 3.21 5.57
N LEU A 202 12.78 3.74 4.37
CA LEU A 202 13.61 4.77 3.74
C LEU A 202 13.79 6.02 4.64
N ASP A 203 12.74 6.45 5.30
CA ASP A 203 12.78 7.57 6.25
C ASP A 203 13.76 7.30 7.40
N LYS A 204 13.77 6.07 7.94
CA LYS A 204 14.67 5.66 9.03
C LYS A 204 16.12 5.57 8.55
N ILE A 205 16.33 5.11 7.33
CA ILE A 205 17.66 5.03 6.72
C ILE A 205 18.23 6.44 6.54
N PHE A 206 17.47 7.34 5.89
CA PHE A 206 17.97 8.67 5.57
C PHE A 206 18.05 9.59 6.79
N SER A 207 17.04 9.60 7.66
CA SER A 207 17.04 10.47 8.85
C SER A 207 18.15 10.14 9.84
N ASN A 208 18.68 8.91 9.82
CA ASN A 208 19.78 8.48 10.69
C ASN A 208 21.14 8.46 9.98
N ASN A 209 21.22 8.91 8.72
CA ASN A 209 22.43 8.90 7.91
C ASN A 209 23.05 7.50 7.78
N PHE A 210 22.21 6.47 7.66
CA PHE A 210 22.69 5.11 7.36
C PHE A 210 22.91 4.94 5.86
N TYR A 211 23.83 4.05 5.54
CA TYR A 211 24.16 3.70 4.17
C TYR A 211 23.62 2.31 3.84
N VAL A 212 22.99 2.16 2.69
CA VAL A 212 22.72 0.83 2.13
C VAL A 212 24.05 0.28 1.64
N VAL A 213 24.56 -0.75 2.28
CA VAL A 213 25.88 -1.36 1.98
C VAL A 213 25.77 -2.62 1.14
N TYR A 214 24.60 -3.27 1.12
CA TYR A 214 24.31 -4.44 0.29
C TYR A 214 22.83 -4.47 -0.07
N ASN A 215 22.52 -4.73 -1.35
CA ASN A 215 21.15 -4.92 -1.81
C ASN A 215 20.83 -6.41 -1.86
N ILE A 216 19.69 -6.80 -1.31
CA ILE A 216 19.21 -8.18 -1.27
C ILE A 216 17.97 -8.25 -2.15
N THR A 217 18.09 -8.85 -3.34
CA THR A 217 17.02 -8.83 -4.35
C THR A 217 16.20 -10.11 -4.43
N ASP A 218 16.67 -11.18 -3.78
CA ASP A 218 16.06 -12.51 -3.88
C ASP A 218 15.16 -12.86 -2.67
N ILE A 219 15.13 -11.99 -1.66
CA ILE A 219 14.15 -12.04 -0.56
C ILE A 219 13.40 -10.72 -0.48
N TYR A 220 12.12 -10.81 -0.22
CA TYR A 220 11.21 -9.66 -0.25
C TYR A 220 9.95 -9.91 0.57
N ASN A 221 9.27 -8.83 0.91
CA ASN A 221 7.93 -8.81 1.46
C ASN A 221 6.94 -8.45 0.35
N ASN A 222 6.01 -9.35 0.05
CA ASN A 222 4.86 -9.04 -0.78
C ASN A 222 3.71 -8.60 0.13
N TYR A 223 3.24 -7.40 -0.07
CA TYR A 223 2.02 -6.87 0.55
C TYR A 223 0.85 -7.28 -0.31
N VAL A 224 -0.03 -8.11 0.22
CA VAL A 224 -1.07 -8.76 -0.57
C VAL A 224 -2.46 -8.59 0.06
N LEU A 225 -3.47 -8.57 -0.80
CA LEU A 225 -4.84 -8.88 -0.42
C LEU A 225 -5.11 -10.34 -0.74
N LYS A 226 -5.29 -11.16 0.29
CA LYS A 226 -5.66 -12.56 0.17
C LYS A 226 -7.17 -12.72 0.24
N ILE A 227 -7.71 -13.46 -0.71
CA ILE A 227 -9.12 -13.78 -0.82
C ILE A 227 -9.31 -15.21 -0.29
N ASN A 228 -9.95 -15.33 0.87
CA ASN A 228 -10.23 -16.61 1.49
C ASN A 228 -11.62 -17.11 1.06
N GLY A 229 -11.75 -18.39 0.77
CA GLY A 229 -13.01 -19.02 0.43
C GLY A 229 -13.21 -19.28 -1.06
N GLU A 230 -14.40 -19.76 -1.41
CA GLU A 230 -14.75 -20.15 -2.79
C GLU A 230 -14.92 -18.94 -3.71
N GLU A 231 -14.70 -19.17 -5.01
CA GLU A 231 -14.96 -18.17 -6.05
C GLU A 231 -16.43 -17.72 -6.04
N ASN A 232 -16.64 -16.42 -5.93
CA ASN A 232 -17.96 -15.80 -5.96
C ASN A 232 -17.92 -14.47 -6.72
N LEU A 233 -19.08 -13.83 -6.92
CA LEU A 233 -19.15 -12.56 -7.65
C LEU A 233 -18.39 -11.43 -6.95
N LEU A 234 -18.38 -11.41 -5.62
CA LEU A 234 -17.65 -10.39 -4.87
C LEU A 234 -16.13 -10.53 -5.11
N ASN A 235 -15.59 -11.75 -5.13
CA ASN A 235 -14.19 -12.01 -5.44
C ASN A 235 -13.81 -11.50 -6.84
N SER A 236 -14.68 -11.75 -7.85
CA SER A 236 -14.49 -11.22 -9.20
C SER A 236 -14.51 -9.68 -9.23
N ILE A 237 -15.42 -9.05 -8.48
CA ILE A 237 -15.53 -7.60 -8.35
C ILE A 237 -14.27 -7.02 -7.70
N PHE A 238 -13.77 -7.64 -6.61
CA PHE A 238 -12.53 -7.25 -5.94
C PHE A 238 -11.33 -7.30 -6.90
N LYS A 239 -11.14 -8.44 -7.60
CA LYS A 239 -10.02 -8.62 -8.55
C LYS A 239 -10.05 -7.55 -9.64
N LYS A 240 -11.20 -7.25 -10.22
CA LYS A 240 -11.35 -6.22 -11.26
C LYS A 240 -11.14 -4.81 -10.73
N TYR A 241 -11.70 -4.50 -9.56
CA TYR A 241 -11.52 -3.21 -8.92
C TYR A 241 -10.06 -2.97 -8.58
N TYR A 242 -9.38 -3.97 -8.01
CA TYR A 242 -7.96 -3.92 -7.69
C TYR A 242 -7.10 -3.57 -8.92
N ILE A 243 -7.29 -4.27 -10.06
CA ILE A 243 -6.53 -3.99 -11.29
C ILE A 243 -6.71 -2.54 -11.74
N ARG A 244 -7.90 -2.00 -11.61
CA ARG A 244 -8.20 -0.61 -11.96
C ARG A 244 -7.55 0.35 -10.96
N TRP A 245 -7.73 0.11 -9.67
CA TRP A 245 -7.21 0.95 -8.60
C TRP A 245 -5.69 1.05 -8.67
N MET A 246 -5.00 -0.05 -8.89
CA MET A 246 -3.54 -0.08 -9.08
C MET A 246 -3.08 0.77 -10.27
N LYS A 247 -3.79 0.76 -11.40
CA LYS A 247 -3.45 1.59 -12.57
C LYS A 247 -3.55 3.09 -12.27
N HIS A 248 -4.48 3.49 -11.42
CA HIS A 248 -4.66 4.90 -11.03
C HIS A 248 -3.66 5.30 -9.94
N SER A 249 -3.42 4.46 -8.96
CA SER A 249 -2.47 4.72 -7.87
C SER A 249 -1.02 4.80 -8.36
N THR A 250 -0.62 3.92 -9.28
CA THR A 250 0.73 3.96 -9.88
C THR A 250 0.98 5.28 -10.62
N SER A 251 -0.05 5.89 -11.22
CA SER A 251 0.09 7.21 -11.85
C SER A 251 0.29 8.34 -10.83
N MET A 252 -0.20 8.22 -9.60
CA MET A 252 0.02 9.20 -8.53
C MET A 252 1.45 9.12 -7.97
N PHE A 253 2.00 7.93 -7.81
CA PHE A 253 3.38 7.75 -7.32
C PHE A 253 4.45 8.25 -8.31
N ILE A 254 4.19 8.22 -9.63
CA ILE A 254 5.13 8.71 -10.65
C ILE A 254 5.12 10.25 -10.75
N VAL A 255 4.07 10.93 -10.32
CA VAL A 255 3.95 12.40 -10.39
C VAL A 255 4.53 13.10 -9.15
N SER A 256 4.80 12.38 -8.07
CA SER A 256 5.32 12.91 -6.80
C SER A 256 6.85 12.77 -6.62
N THR A 257 7.58 12.26 -7.62
CA THR A 257 9.05 12.21 -7.70
C THR A 257 9.57 13.19 -8.75
#